data_79988ed158919ae202f246be14bac3d7
#
_entry.id   79988ed158919ae202f246be14bac3d7
#
_cell.length_a   1.000
_cell.length_b   1.000
_cell.length_c   1.000
_cell.angle_alpha   90.00
_cell.angle_beta   90.00
_cell.angle_gamma   90.00
#
_symmetry.space_group_name_H-M   'P 1'
#
loop_
_entity.id
_entity.type
_entity.pdbx_description
1 polymer ?
#
loop_
_entity_poly.entity_id
_entity_poly.type
_entity_poly.pdbx_seq_one_letter_code
_entity_poly.pdbx_strand_id
1 'polypeptide(L)'
;MLGYVVVPALFQILPDRQLAGMIAGQLFTLLAYIGMACGLYLLVFQFRKFGREAWRHTVFLVVATMFSLVLVGQFVLQPILADLKAQALPLDVMKSVLAYKFRTWHAISGILYLIQSLLGIVLVLDSRIHSIEARHLIDKDHQSTV
;
A
#
# COMPACT_ATOMS: atom_id res chain seq x y z
N MET A 1 -2.79 2.10 7.84
CA MET A 1 -3.64 2.58 8.96
C MET A 1 -4.85 3.38 8.48
N LEU A 2 -4.70 4.40 7.63
CA LEU A 2 -5.82 5.23 7.15
C LEU A 2 -6.99 4.42 6.54
N GLY A 3 -6.73 3.44 5.69
CA GLY A 3 -7.77 2.64 5.06
C GLY A 3 -8.63 1.81 6.03
N TYR A 4 -8.05 1.35 7.14
CA TYR A 4 -8.78 0.54 8.13
C TYR A 4 -9.65 1.35 9.08
N VAL A 5 -9.38 2.65 9.23
CA VAL A 5 -10.13 3.56 10.11
C VAL A 5 -11.08 4.44 9.31
N VAL A 6 -10.58 5.06 8.25
CA VAL A 6 -11.34 6.05 7.47
C VAL A 6 -12.46 5.40 6.68
N VAL A 7 -12.24 4.22 6.08
CA VAL A 7 -13.27 3.57 5.26
C VAL A 7 -14.46 3.13 6.11
N PRO A 8 -14.32 2.40 7.24
CA PRO A 8 -15.45 2.08 8.10
C PRO A 8 -16.16 3.33 8.64
N ALA A 9 -15.41 4.37 9.00
CA ALA A 9 -16.00 5.63 9.47
C ALA A 9 -16.86 6.32 8.40
N LEU A 10 -16.39 6.35 7.13
CA LEU A 10 -17.17 6.88 6.01
C LEU A 10 -18.51 6.15 5.83
N PHE A 11 -18.48 4.81 5.94
CA PHE A 11 -19.71 4.00 5.82
C PHE A 11 -20.67 4.14 7.02
N GLN A 12 -20.19 4.61 8.17
CA GLN A 12 -21.02 4.89 9.33
C GLN A 12 -21.63 6.31 9.29
N ILE A 13 -20.88 7.28 8.77
CA ILE A 13 -21.27 8.69 8.77
C ILE A 13 -22.17 9.04 7.59
N LEU A 14 -21.90 8.45 6.41
CA LEU A 14 -22.68 8.73 5.21
C LEU A 14 -23.88 7.78 5.10
N PRO A 15 -25.11 8.33 4.98
CA PRO A 15 -26.32 7.53 4.77
C PRO A 15 -26.33 6.84 3.39
N ASP A 16 -25.60 7.38 2.41
CA ASP A 16 -25.48 6.83 1.07
C ASP A 16 -24.18 6.01 0.93
N ARG A 17 -24.33 4.69 0.87
CA ARG A 17 -23.22 3.74 0.68
C ARG A 17 -22.49 3.92 -0.64
N GLN A 18 -23.16 4.39 -1.67
CA GLN A 18 -22.58 4.63 -2.98
C GLN A 18 -21.61 5.82 -2.93
N LEU A 19 -22.04 6.90 -2.28
CA LEU A 19 -21.21 8.08 -2.06
C LEU A 19 -19.97 7.74 -1.20
N ALA A 20 -20.16 7.00 -0.10
CA ALA A 20 -19.06 6.53 0.74
C ALA A 20 -18.03 5.71 -0.06
N GLY A 21 -18.51 4.82 -0.94
CA GLY A 21 -17.64 4.02 -1.82
C GLY A 21 -16.89 4.84 -2.88
N MET A 22 -17.48 5.93 -3.38
CA MET A 22 -16.82 6.84 -4.31
C MET A 22 -15.70 7.62 -3.61
N ILE A 23 -15.98 8.21 -2.46
CA ILE A 23 -14.99 8.96 -1.66
C ILE A 23 -13.84 8.05 -1.23
N ALA A 24 -14.14 6.85 -0.73
CA ALA A 24 -13.12 5.85 -0.39
C ALA A 24 -12.21 5.53 -1.60
N GLY A 25 -12.79 5.35 -2.80
CA GLY A 25 -12.03 5.10 -4.02
C GLY A 25 -11.07 6.24 -4.37
N GLN A 26 -11.50 7.50 -4.25
CA GLN A 26 -10.64 8.66 -4.49
C GLN A 26 -9.50 8.76 -3.47
N LEU A 27 -9.78 8.48 -2.19
CA LEU A 27 -8.74 8.44 -1.15
C LEU A 27 -7.71 7.34 -1.41
N PHE A 28 -8.13 6.15 -1.83
CA PHE A 28 -7.20 5.08 -2.20
C PHE A 28 -6.34 5.45 -3.41
N THR A 29 -6.91 6.12 -4.41
CA THR A 29 -6.18 6.62 -5.57
C THR A 29 -5.12 7.64 -5.15
N LEU A 30 -5.47 8.60 -4.32
CA LEU A 30 -4.52 9.59 -3.80
C LEU A 30 -3.38 8.92 -3.02
N LEU A 31 -3.71 8.00 -2.12
CA LEU A 31 -2.71 7.23 -1.36
C LEU A 31 -1.80 6.40 -2.27
N ALA A 32 -2.34 5.83 -3.36
CA ALA A 32 -1.55 5.10 -4.34
C ALA A 32 -0.54 6.00 -5.06
N TYR A 33 -0.93 7.22 -5.47
CA TYR A 33 0.00 8.18 -6.07
C TYR A 33 1.12 8.60 -5.12
N ILE A 34 0.78 8.88 -3.86
CA ILE A 34 1.78 9.18 -2.82
C ILE A 34 2.71 7.97 -2.62
N GLY A 35 2.14 6.76 -2.53
CA GLY A 35 2.90 5.52 -2.41
C GLY A 35 3.83 5.27 -3.59
N MET A 36 3.38 5.55 -4.82
CA MET A 36 4.23 5.46 -6.01
C MET A 36 5.38 6.45 -5.98
N ALA A 37 5.14 7.71 -5.61
CA ALA A 37 6.19 8.72 -5.51
C ALA A 37 7.24 8.34 -4.45
N CYS A 38 6.80 7.93 -3.26
CA CYS A 38 7.69 7.47 -2.18
C CYS A 38 8.45 6.19 -2.56
N GLY A 39 7.76 5.22 -3.16
CA GLY A 39 8.37 3.95 -3.59
C GLY A 39 9.44 4.16 -4.66
N LEU A 40 9.15 4.99 -5.66
CA LEU A 40 10.10 5.36 -6.69
C LEU A 40 11.32 6.08 -6.11
N TYR A 41 11.09 7.04 -5.21
CA TYR A 41 12.18 7.75 -4.51
C TYR A 41 13.09 6.76 -3.76
N LEU A 42 12.51 5.84 -2.99
CA LEU A 42 13.29 4.85 -2.24
C LEU A 42 14.06 3.91 -3.14
N LEU A 43 13.47 3.45 -4.24
CA LEU A 43 14.16 2.58 -5.22
C LEU A 43 15.35 3.30 -5.87
N VAL A 44 15.16 4.54 -6.31
CA VAL A 44 16.23 5.36 -6.90
C VAL A 44 17.34 5.62 -5.88
N PHE A 45 16.98 5.97 -4.65
CA PHE A 45 17.94 6.19 -3.57
C PHE A 45 18.77 4.96 -3.26
N GLN A 46 18.14 3.79 -3.13
CA GLN A 46 18.82 2.52 -2.88
C GLN A 46 19.73 2.13 -4.06
N PHE A 47 19.24 2.30 -5.29
CA PHE A 47 20.03 2.00 -6.48
C PHE A 47 21.26 2.90 -6.59
N ARG A 48 21.14 4.19 -6.22
CA ARG A 48 22.29 5.12 -6.20
C ARG A 48 23.31 4.78 -5.11
N LYS A 49 22.84 4.28 -3.96
CA LYS A 49 23.69 3.96 -2.81
C LYS A 49 24.46 2.63 -3.01
N PHE A 50 23.82 1.59 -3.52
CA PHE A 50 24.34 0.25 -3.61
C PHE A 50 24.64 -0.22 -5.05
N GLY A 51 24.28 0.57 -6.07
CA GLY A 51 24.48 0.24 -7.47
C GLY A 51 23.82 -1.09 -7.85
N ARG A 52 24.54 -1.93 -8.60
CA ARG A 52 24.04 -3.24 -9.05
C ARG A 52 23.87 -4.26 -7.91
N GLU A 53 24.49 -4.05 -6.77
CA GLU A 53 24.35 -4.94 -5.60
C GLU A 53 23.04 -4.69 -4.83
N ALA A 54 22.32 -3.61 -5.12
CA ALA A 54 21.04 -3.31 -4.50
C ALA A 54 20.04 -4.48 -4.61
N TRP A 55 20.07 -5.23 -5.70
CA TRP A 55 19.22 -6.40 -5.93
C TRP A 55 19.40 -7.54 -4.93
N ARG A 56 20.50 -7.57 -4.20
CA ARG A 56 20.80 -8.59 -3.16
C ARG A 56 20.33 -8.15 -1.78
N HIS A 57 19.97 -6.89 -1.61
CA HIS A 57 19.49 -6.38 -0.33
C HIS A 57 17.99 -6.65 -0.16
N THR A 58 17.62 -7.28 0.94
CA THR A 58 16.22 -7.60 1.30
C THR A 58 15.32 -6.37 1.26
N VAL A 59 15.81 -5.24 1.78
CA VAL A 59 15.07 -3.96 1.78
C VAL A 59 14.71 -3.52 0.36
N PHE A 60 15.63 -3.64 -0.59
CA PHE A 60 15.35 -3.30 -1.99
C PHE A 60 14.26 -4.19 -2.59
N LEU A 61 14.34 -5.50 -2.36
CA LEU A 61 13.33 -6.44 -2.85
C LEU A 61 11.95 -6.18 -2.25
N VAL A 62 11.89 -5.89 -0.96
CA VAL A 62 10.62 -5.56 -0.29
C VAL A 62 10.03 -4.28 -0.88
N VAL A 63 10.81 -3.22 -1.03
CA VAL A 63 10.34 -1.95 -1.61
C VAL A 63 9.92 -2.13 -3.07
N ALA A 64 10.67 -2.90 -3.87
CA ALA A 64 10.33 -3.20 -5.26
C ALA A 64 9.03 -3.99 -5.37
N THR A 65 8.82 -4.98 -4.49
CA THR A 65 7.57 -5.74 -4.41
C THR A 65 6.40 -4.85 -4.02
N MET A 66 6.56 -4.01 -3.00
CA MET A 66 5.54 -3.03 -2.60
C MET A 66 5.18 -2.08 -3.73
N PHE A 67 6.17 -1.56 -4.43
CA PHE A 67 5.97 -0.68 -5.57
C PHE A 67 5.20 -1.37 -6.70
N SER A 68 5.55 -2.61 -7.04
CA SER A 68 4.86 -3.41 -8.05
C SER A 68 3.40 -3.68 -7.67
N LEU A 69 3.12 -3.99 -6.41
CA LEU A 69 1.74 -4.20 -5.91
C LEU A 69 0.90 -2.93 -6.03
N VAL A 70 1.47 -1.75 -5.74
CA VAL A 70 0.77 -0.47 -5.91
C VAL A 70 0.46 -0.22 -7.39
N LEU A 71 1.40 -0.49 -8.30
CA LEU A 71 1.17 -0.37 -9.74
C LEU A 71 0.05 -1.28 -10.22
N VAL A 72 0.06 -2.55 -9.83
CA VAL A 72 -1.01 -3.50 -10.17
C VAL A 72 -2.36 -3.02 -9.61
N GLY A 73 -2.40 -2.59 -8.37
CA GLY A 73 -3.61 -2.04 -7.75
C GLY A 73 -4.16 -0.84 -8.52
N GLN A 74 -3.31 0.09 -8.90
CA GLN A 74 -3.71 1.34 -9.54
C GLN A 74 -4.07 1.17 -11.03
N PHE A 75 -3.29 0.41 -11.78
CA PHE A 75 -3.44 0.33 -13.23
C PHE A 75 -4.27 -0.87 -13.71
N VAL A 76 -4.44 -1.89 -12.88
CA VAL A 76 -5.24 -3.07 -13.23
C VAL A 76 -6.55 -3.10 -12.46
N LEU A 77 -6.51 -3.03 -11.12
CA LEU A 77 -7.73 -3.19 -10.32
C LEU A 77 -8.65 -1.96 -10.37
N GLN A 78 -8.10 -0.76 -10.31
CA GLN A 78 -8.89 0.48 -10.32
C GLN A 78 -9.76 0.63 -11.57
N PRO A 79 -9.26 0.47 -12.81
CA PRO A 79 -10.11 0.57 -14.00
C PRO A 79 -11.19 -0.52 -14.02
N ILE A 80 -10.88 -1.76 -13.63
CA ILE A 80 -11.88 -2.84 -13.58
C ILE A 80 -13.01 -2.50 -12.59
N LEU A 81 -12.66 -1.98 -11.42
CA LEU A 81 -13.66 -1.57 -10.42
C LEU A 81 -14.48 -0.35 -10.88
N ALA A 82 -13.85 0.59 -11.59
CA ALA A 82 -14.53 1.76 -12.15
C ALA A 82 -15.53 1.35 -13.25
N ASP A 83 -15.15 0.46 -14.14
CA ASP A 83 -16.02 -0.07 -15.20
C ASP A 83 -17.21 -0.84 -14.61
N LEU A 84 -16.99 -1.69 -13.62
CA LEU A 84 -18.06 -2.39 -12.93
C LEU A 84 -19.06 -1.45 -12.25
N LYS A 85 -18.57 -0.35 -11.66
CA LYS A 85 -19.42 0.70 -11.09
C LYS A 85 -20.23 1.43 -12.17
N ALA A 86 -19.59 1.79 -13.28
CA ALA A 86 -20.24 2.49 -14.39
C ALA A 86 -21.35 1.63 -15.04
N GLN A 87 -21.12 0.33 -15.22
CA GLN A 87 -22.10 -0.59 -15.78
C GLN A 87 -23.31 -0.85 -14.84
N ALA A 88 -23.16 -0.63 -13.53
CA ALA A 88 -24.21 -0.83 -12.55
C ALA A 88 -25.11 0.39 -12.34
N LEU A 89 -24.73 1.58 -12.86
CA LEU A 89 -25.57 2.78 -12.81
C LEU A 89 -26.78 2.67 -13.78
N PRO A 90 -28.00 3.07 -13.37
CA PRO A 90 -28.39 3.82 -12.17
C PRO A 90 -28.74 2.96 -10.95
N LEU A 91 -28.64 1.63 -11.03
CA LEU A 91 -28.93 0.71 -9.93
C LEU A 91 -27.72 0.61 -8.99
N ASP A 92 -28.00 0.45 -7.70
CA ASP A 92 -26.96 0.18 -6.70
C ASP A 92 -26.17 -1.09 -7.11
N VAL A 93 -24.83 -0.98 -7.15
CA VAL A 93 -23.93 -2.10 -7.54
C VAL A 93 -24.25 -3.36 -6.76
N MET A 94 -24.63 -3.23 -5.48
CA MET A 94 -24.95 -4.37 -4.61
C MET A 94 -26.29 -5.03 -4.91
N LYS A 95 -27.16 -4.38 -5.69
CA LYS A 95 -28.46 -4.92 -6.14
C LYS A 95 -28.45 -5.39 -7.59
N SER A 96 -27.34 -5.22 -8.30
CA SER A 96 -27.17 -5.60 -9.69
C SER A 96 -26.66 -7.05 -9.83
N VAL A 97 -26.82 -7.60 -11.03
CA VAL A 97 -26.25 -8.90 -11.42
C VAL A 97 -24.70 -8.87 -11.35
N LEU A 98 -24.11 -7.68 -11.37
CA LEU A 98 -22.68 -7.44 -11.27
C LEU A 98 -22.14 -7.45 -9.82
N ALA A 99 -23.02 -7.52 -8.81
CA ALA A 99 -22.64 -7.50 -7.40
C ALA A 99 -21.62 -8.59 -7.04
N TYR A 100 -21.76 -9.77 -7.61
CA TYR A 100 -20.82 -10.87 -7.38
C TYR A 100 -19.41 -10.52 -7.91
N LYS A 101 -19.32 -10.04 -9.16
CA LYS A 101 -18.05 -9.65 -9.77
C LYS A 101 -17.39 -8.51 -8.99
N PHE A 102 -18.16 -7.47 -8.67
CA PHE A 102 -17.66 -6.34 -7.88
C PHE A 102 -17.14 -6.78 -6.52
N ARG A 103 -17.86 -7.64 -5.81
CA ARG A 103 -17.44 -8.15 -4.49
C ARG A 103 -16.16 -8.96 -4.57
N THR A 104 -15.97 -9.78 -5.61
CA THR A 104 -14.75 -10.56 -5.82
C THR A 104 -13.56 -9.63 -6.08
N TRP A 105 -13.67 -8.69 -7.00
CA TRP A 105 -12.60 -7.75 -7.32
C TRP A 105 -12.27 -6.82 -6.14
N HIS A 106 -13.28 -6.41 -5.40
CA HIS A 106 -13.09 -5.62 -4.19
C HIS A 106 -12.37 -6.42 -3.08
N ALA A 107 -12.69 -7.71 -2.92
CA ALA A 107 -11.98 -8.59 -1.99
C ALA A 107 -10.51 -8.77 -2.39
N ILE A 108 -10.22 -8.96 -3.68
CA ILE A 108 -8.84 -9.04 -4.19
C ILE A 108 -8.06 -7.77 -3.86
N SER A 109 -8.65 -6.59 -4.10
CA SER A 109 -7.99 -5.32 -3.76
C SER A 109 -7.74 -5.18 -2.26
N GLY A 110 -8.64 -5.65 -1.42
CA GLY A 110 -8.48 -5.71 0.03
C GLY A 110 -7.32 -6.60 0.48
N ILE A 111 -7.19 -7.78 -0.12
CA ILE A 111 -6.08 -8.71 0.15
C ILE A 111 -4.74 -8.09 -0.26
N LEU A 112 -4.66 -7.47 -1.44
CA LEU A 112 -3.44 -6.78 -1.89
C LEU A 112 -3.05 -5.65 -0.93
N TYR A 113 -4.03 -4.87 -0.46
CA TYR A 113 -3.80 -3.81 0.52
C TYR A 113 -3.29 -4.36 1.86
N LEU A 114 -3.81 -5.52 2.29
CA LEU A 114 -3.37 -6.20 3.52
C LEU A 114 -1.92 -6.70 3.39
N ILE A 115 -1.58 -7.33 2.28
CA ILE A 115 -0.20 -7.74 1.96
C ILE A 115 0.73 -6.53 1.96
N GLN A 116 0.32 -5.44 1.32
CA GLN A 116 1.07 -4.18 1.28
C GLN A 116 1.33 -3.63 2.70
N SER A 117 0.33 -3.67 3.57
CA SER A 117 0.45 -3.23 4.96
C SER A 117 1.42 -4.08 5.77
N LEU A 118 1.39 -5.41 5.57
CA LEU A 118 2.32 -6.34 6.24
C LEU A 118 3.76 -6.12 5.77
N LEU A 119 3.98 -5.96 4.47
CA LEU A 119 5.30 -5.64 3.93
C LEU A 119 5.84 -4.32 4.48
N GLY A 120 4.98 -3.31 4.64
CA GLY A 120 5.35 -2.05 5.28
C GLY A 120 5.79 -2.22 6.73
N ILE A 121 5.12 -3.07 7.50
CA ILE A 121 5.51 -3.40 8.88
C ILE A 121 6.88 -4.08 8.89
N VAL A 122 7.09 -5.07 8.03
CA VAL A 122 8.39 -5.77 7.91
C VAL A 122 9.51 -4.78 7.62
N LEU A 123 9.29 -3.85 6.68
CA LEU A 123 10.28 -2.84 6.31
C LEU A 123 10.65 -1.93 7.50
N VAL A 124 9.67 -1.52 8.30
CA VAL A 124 9.89 -0.68 9.48
C VAL A 124 10.64 -1.45 10.57
N LEU A 125 10.31 -2.72 10.79
CA LEU A 125 10.98 -3.55 11.79
C LEU A 125 12.44 -3.82 11.39
N ASP A 126 12.71 -4.14 10.15
CA ASP A 126 14.07 -4.40 9.64
C ASP A 126 14.96 -3.16 9.79
N SER A 127 14.45 -1.99 9.39
CA SER A 127 15.19 -0.73 9.56
C SER A 127 15.46 -0.36 11.02
N ARG A 128 14.58 -0.74 11.96
CA ARG A 128 14.81 -0.53 13.39
C ARG A 128 15.89 -1.45 13.96
N ILE A 129 15.90 -2.72 13.55
CA ILE A 129 16.90 -3.71 14.02
C ILE A 129 18.30 -3.23 13.63
N HIS A 130 18.51 -2.85 12.37
CA HIS A 130 19.80 -2.33 11.92
C HIS A 130 20.23 -1.04 12.60
N SER A 131 19.30 -0.17 12.97
CA SER A 131 19.64 1.07 13.69
C SER A 131 20.04 0.84 15.15
N ILE A 132 19.49 -0.18 15.80
CA ILE A 132 19.85 -0.57 17.19
C ILE A 132 21.23 -1.23 17.21
N GLU A 133 21.50 -2.09 16.25
CA GLU A 133 22.79 -2.78 16.11
C GLU A 133 23.94 -1.80 15.87
N ALA A 134 23.73 -0.81 14.99
CA ALA A 134 24.69 0.25 14.74
C ALA A 134 24.98 1.11 15.97
N ARG A 135 23.96 1.42 16.79
CA ARG A 135 24.14 2.17 18.05
C ARG A 135 24.93 1.37 19.07
N HIS A 136 24.66 0.06 19.18
CA HIS A 136 25.35 -0.80 20.13
C HIS A 136 26.85 -0.97 19.82
N LEU A 137 27.22 -0.97 18.52
CA LEU A 137 28.62 -1.00 18.09
C LEU A 137 29.34 0.31 18.43
N ILE A 138 28.70 1.45 18.24
CA ILE A 138 29.29 2.77 18.57
C ILE A 138 29.52 2.92 20.08
N ASP A 139 28.56 2.43 20.91
CA ASP A 139 28.68 2.49 22.37
C ASP A 139 29.79 1.60 22.91
N LYS A 140 29.98 0.41 22.32
CA LYS A 140 31.12 -0.48 22.64
C LYS A 140 32.47 0.11 22.32
N ASP A 141 32.58 0.81 21.18
CA ASP A 141 33.83 1.42 20.75
C ASP A 141 34.23 2.58 21.67
N HIS A 142 33.26 3.34 22.16
CA HIS A 142 33.49 4.39 23.16
C HIS A 142 33.92 3.86 24.54
N GLN A 143 33.43 2.67 24.95
CA GLN A 143 33.82 2.06 26.22
C GLN A 143 35.20 1.41 26.17
N SER A 144 35.68 1.05 24.98
CA SER A 144 37.03 0.44 24.83
C SER A 144 38.18 1.45 24.72
N THR A 145 37.84 2.74 24.57
CA THR A 145 38.81 3.85 24.44
C THR A 145 39.02 4.68 25.75
N VAL A 146 38.34 4.32 26.83
CA VAL A 146 38.48 4.90 28.19
C VAL A 146 39.18 3.92 29.08
#